data_9940e37df9fc968cc2291f90ad878910
#
_entry.id   9940e37df9fc968cc2291f90ad878910
#
_cell.length_a   1.000
_cell.length_b   1.000
_cell.length_c   1.000
_cell.angle_alpha   90.00
_cell.angle_beta   90.00
_cell.angle_gamma   90.00
#
_symmetry.space_group_name_H-M   'P 1'
#
loop_
_entity.id
_entity.type
_entity.pdbx_description
1 polymer ?
#
loop_
_entity_poly.entity_id
_entity_poly.type
_entity_poly.pdbx_seq_one_letter_code
_entity_poly.pdbx_strand_id
1 'polypeptide(L)'
;TVDLLRQELELLQKNLSEKWHLSSLEKLFIENRIYRDIEECETWDAVIQTIDNGLNPYKEILKREVTDDDIVKLTEIKIKRISKFDSFKADELIAGLEADLEEVANNLAHLIEYTIRYFEALLKKYGNGRERRTEIATFESIAVRSVAVANQKLFVNREEGFIGSSLKKDEYIGDCSDIDNIIV
;
A
#
# COMPACT_ATOMS: atom_id res chain seq x y z
N THR A 1 5.07 7.74 4.97
CA THR A 1 5.12 7.08 3.64
C THR A 1 6.06 5.89 3.65
N VAL A 2 7.34 6.04 4.04
CA VAL A 2 8.29 4.91 4.17
C VAL A 2 7.75 3.83 5.11
N ASP A 3 7.18 4.21 6.25
CA ASP A 3 6.62 3.26 7.21
C ASP A 3 5.43 2.48 6.66
N LEU A 4 4.59 3.10 5.82
CA LEU A 4 3.50 2.40 5.15
C LEU A 4 4.01 1.37 4.13
N LEU A 5 5.03 1.73 3.35
CA LEU A 5 5.66 0.79 2.41
C LEU A 5 6.37 -0.35 3.13
N ARG A 6 6.96 -0.09 4.31
CA ARG A 6 7.50 -1.14 5.19
C ARG A 6 6.41 -2.11 5.63
N GLN A 7 5.30 -1.60 6.17
CA GLN A 7 4.17 -2.43 6.62
C GLN A 7 3.57 -3.25 5.46
N GLU A 8 3.47 -2.67 4.28
CA GLU A 8 3.02 -3.38 3.08
C GLU A 8 3.95 -4.55 2.73
N LEU A 9 5.27 -4.33 2.73
CA LEU A 9 6.26 -5.37 2.47
C LEU A 9 6.27 -6.44 3.56
N GLU A 10 6.14 -6.08 4.84
CA GLU A 10 6.06 -7.03 5.95
C GLU A 10 4.80 -7.91 5.84
N LEU A 11 3.65 -7.31 5.48
CA LEU A 11 2.42 -8.06 5.24
C LEU A 11 2.55 -8.97 4.03
N LEU A 12 3.17 -8.50 2.95
CA LEU A 12 3.45 -9.32 1.77
C LEU A 12 4.36 -10.49 2.10
N GLN A 13 5.44 -10.26 2.85
CA GLN A 13 6.36 -11.29 3.32
C GLN A 13 5.62 -12.37 4.12
N LYS A 14 4.76 -11.96 5.06
CA LYS A 14 3.95 -12.88 5.85
C LYS A 14 3.03 -13.73 4.95
N ASN A 15 2.32 -13.09 4.02
CA ASN A 15 1.41 -13.79 3.12
C ASN A 15 2.13 -14.77 2.19
N LEU A 16 3.30 -14.40 1.67
CA LEU A 16 4.13 -15.28 0.84
C LEU A 16 4.68 -16.44 1.66
N SER A 17 5.12 -16.21 2.90
CA SER A 17 5.60 -17.25 3.80
C SER A 17 4.52 -18.28 4.13
N GLU A 18 3.28 -17.82 4.39
CA GLU A 18 2.13 -18.72 4.61
C GLU A 18 1.79 -19.54 3.36
N LYS A 19 1.80 -18.90 2.18
CA LYS A 19 1.58 -19.61 0.91
C LYS A 19 2.65 -20.66 0.65
N TRP A 20 3.91 -20.30 0.87
CA TRP A 20 5.03 -21.24 0.73
C TRP A 20 4.87 -22.42 1.67
N HIS A 21 4.56 -22.16 2.94
CA HIS A 21 4.37 -23.20 3.96
C HIS A 21 3.25 -24.18 3.58
N LEU A 22 2.07 -23.65 3.22
CA LEU A 22 0.94 -24.49 2.81
C LEU A 22 1.21 -25.26 1.51
N SER A 23 1.87 -24.66 0.53
CA SER A 23 2.23 -25.34 -0.73
C SER A 23 3.26 -26.46 -0.49
N SER A 24 4.22 -26.23 0.40
CA SER A 24 5.20 -27.25 0.79
C SER A 24 4.54 -28.40 1.57
N LEU A 25 3.64 -28.10 2.50
CA LEU A 25 2.86 -29.11 3.22
C LEU A 25 1.99 -29.93 2.28
N GLU A 26 1.27 -29.29 1.34
CA GLU A 26 0.45 -29.98 0.35
C GLU A 26 1.29 -30.94 -0.50
N LYS A 27 2.46 -30.47 -0.96
CA LYS A 27 3.40 -31.30 -1.72
C LYS A 27 3.82 -32.51 -0.92
N LEU A 28 4.31 -32.32 0.31
CA LEU A 28 4.77 -33.40 1.18
C LEU A 28 3.64 -34.42 1.49
N PHE A 29 2.44 -33.92 1.77
CA PHE A 29 1.26 -34.72 2.07
C PHE A 29 0.88 -35.65 0.91
N ILE A 30 0.93 -35.13 -0.34
CA ILE A 30 0.54 -35.88 -1.54
C ILE A 30 1.67 -36.81 -1.99
N GLU A 31 2.92 -36.35 -2.09
CA GLU A 31 4.05 -37.15 -2.58
C GLU A 31 4.36 -38.33 -1.70
N ASN A 32 4.31 -38.11 -0.38
CA ASN A 32 4.56 -39.20 0.61
C ASN A 32 3.31 -40.02 0.88
N ARG A 33 2.20 -39.73 0.20
CA ARG A 33 0.93 -40.46 0.30
C ARG A 33 0.37 -40.56 1.74
N ILE A 34 0.66 -39.57 2.59
CA ILE A 34 0.20 -39.50 3.98
C ILE A 34 -1.34 -39.59 4.05
N TYR A 35 -2.04 -39.11 3.01
CA TYR A 35 -3.49 -39.25 2.89
C TYR A 35 -4.00 -40.70 2.88
N ARG A 36 -3.16 -41.73 2.67
CA ARG A 36 -3.57 -43.12 2.73
C ARG A 36 -3.59 -43.64 4.14
N ASP A 37 -2.71 -43.13 4.99
CA ASP A 37 -2.59 -43.58 6.36
C ASP A 37 -3.82 -43.19 7.21
N ILE A 38 -4.64 -42.27 6.70
CA ILE A 38 -5.87 -41.79 7.34
C ILE A 38 -7.03 -42.80 7.16
N GLU A 39 -6.97 -43.66 6.14
CA GLU A 39 -8.07 -44.61 5.80
C GLU A 39 -8.42 -45.55 6.96
N GLU A 40 -7.46 -45.85 7.87
CA GLU A 40 -7.64 -46.73 9.02
C GLU A 40 -8.01 -45.98 10.31
N CYS A 41 -8.14 -44.63 10.27
CA CYS A 41 -8.43 -43.85 11.45
C CYS A 41 -9.94 -43.79 11.72
N GLU A 42 -10.35 -44.20 12.95
CA GLU A 42 -11.77 -44.19 13.35
C GLU A 42 -12.21 -42.84 13.97
N THR A 43 -11.27 -42.03 14.46
CA THR A 43 -11.57 -40.77 15.15
C THR A 43 -10.83 -39.60 14.52
N TRP A 44 -11.42 -38.38 14.64
CA TRP A 44 -10.79 -37.16 14.12
C TRP A 44 -9.43 -36.88 14.76
N ASP A 45 -9.27 -37.11 16.05
CA ASP A 45 -8.02 -36.92 16.76
C ASP A 45 -6.94 -37.89 16.26
N ALA A 46 -7.33 -39.11 15.92
CA ALA A 46 -6.42 -40.09 15.30
C ALA A 46 -5.97 -39.63 13.91
N VAL A 47 -6.86 -39.02 13.11
CA VAL A 47 -6.51 -38.45 11.80
C VAL A 47 -5.46 -37.35 11.94
N ILE A 48 -5.67 -36.40 12.87
CA ILE A 48 -4.71 -35.29 13.10
C ILE A 48 -3.35 -35.86 13.52
N GLN A 49 -3.31 -36.77 14.48
CA GLN A 49 -2.08 -37.38 14.96
C GLN A 49 -1.35 -38.19 13.87
N THR A 50 -2.08 -38.91 13.04
CA THR A 50 -1.51 -39.70 11.93
C THR A 50 -0.86 -38.77 10.90
N ILE A 51 -1.50 -37.67 10.53
CA ILE A 51 -0.93 -36.69 9.60
C ILE A 51 0.30 -36.02 10.22
N ASP A 52 0.21 -35.59 11.48
CA ASP A 52 1.34 -34.99 12.20
C ASP A 52 2.55 -35.91 12.26
N ASN A 53 2.33 -37.18 12.57
CA ASN A 53 3.37 -38.22 12.59
C ASN A 53 3.97 -38.44 11.19
N GLY A 54 3.15 -38.47 10.14
CA GLY A 54 3.59 -38.59 8.76
C GLY A 54 4.45 -37.43 8.28
N LEU A 55 4.20 -36.24 8.83
CA LEU A 55 4.94 -35.00 8.52
C LEU A 55 6.20 -34.83 9.36
N ASN A 56 6.36 -35.57 10.49
CA ASN A 56 7.51 -35.45 11.41
C ASN A 56 8.88 -35.48 10.73
N PRO A 57 9.17 -36.35 9.75
CA PRO A 57 10.47 -36.40 9.08
C PRO A 57 10.80 -35.15 8.27
N TYR A 58 9.77 -34.36 7.95
CA TYR A 58 9.86 -33.20 7.05
C TYR A 58 9.74 -31.87 7.77
N LYS A 59 9.45 -31.85 9.08
CA LYS A 59 9.27 -30.62 9.88
C LYS A 59 10.49 -29.70 9.86
N GLU A 60 11.70 -30.30 9.77
CA GLU A 60 12.96 -29.52 9.71
C GLU A 60 13.12 -28.70 8.41
N ILE A 61 12.43 -29.08 7.33
CA ILE A 61 12.49 -28.40 6.04
C ILE A 61 11.54 -27.18 6.02
N LEU A 62 10.55 -27.18 6.92
CA LEU A 62 9.52 -26.14 6.98
C LEU A 62 10.02 -24.89 7.72
N LYS A 63 9.57 -23.72 7.29
CA LYS A 63 9.97 -22.43 7.88
C LYS A 63 9.31 -22.12 9.22
N ARG A 64 8.23 -22.81 9.56
CA ARG A 64 7.55 -22.73 10.85
C ARG A 64 6.97 -24.09 11.25
N GLU A 65 6.58 -24.19 12.51
CA GLU A 65 5.91 -25.39 13.04
C GLU A 65 4.56 -25.62 12.35
N VAL A 66 4.19 -26.88 12.20
CA VAL A 66 2.89 -27.30 11.66
C VAL A 66 1.87 -27.20 12.78
N THR A 67 0.76 -26.53 12.50
CA THR A 67 -0.35 -26.37 13.44
C THR A 67 -1.50 -27.32 13.09
N ASP A 68 -2.40 -27.56 14.06
CA ASP A 68 -3.62 -28.35 13.82
C ASP A 68 -4.47 -27.74 12.70
N ASP A 69 -4.52 -26.39 12.59
CA ASP A 69 -5.21 -25.71 11.50
C ASP A 69 -4.61 -26.02 10.13
N ASP A 70 -3.30 -26.19 10.04
CA ASP A 70 -2.65 -26.57 8.79
C ASP A 70 -3.00 -28.02 8.43
N ILE A 71 -3.04 -28.92 9.40
CA ILE A 71 -3.45 -30.30 9.21
C ILE A 71 -4.90 -30.38 8.76
N VAL A 72 -5.80 -29.60 9.36
CA VAL A 72 -7.21 -29.51 8.93
C VAL A 72 -7.30 -29.08 7.46
N LYS A 73 -6.53 -28.08 7.05
CA LYS A 73 -6.50 -27.64 5.63
C LYS A 73 -6.02 -28.74 4.68
N LEU A 74 -5.09 -29.60 5.13
CA LEU A 74 -4.65 -30.74 4.32
C LEU A 74 -5.76 -31.77 4.13
N THR A 75 -6.61 -32.00 5.13
CA THR A 75 -7.75 -32.92 5.01
C THR A 75 -8.84 -32.41 4.07
N GLU A 76 -8.92 -31.09 3.84
CA GLU A 76 -9.89 -30.47 2.92
C GLU A 76 -9.45 -30.57 1.44
N ILE A 77 -8.27 -31.11 1.16
CA ILE A 77 -7.77 -31.25 -0.22
C ILE A 77 -8.65 -32.26 -0.98
N LYS A 78 -9.23 -31.79 -2.07
CA LYS A 78 -10.11 -32.61 -2.90
C LYS A 78 -9.34 -33.74 -3.60
N ILE A 79 -9.91 -34.94 -3.64
CA ILE A 79 -9.35 -36.13 -4.33
C ILE A 79 -8.95 -35.79 -5.78
N LYS A 80 -9.72 -34.96 -6.49
CA LYS A 80 -9.39 -34.49 -7.84
C LYS A 80 -8.03 -33.75 -7.86
N ARG A 81 -7.66 -33.03 -6.79
CA ARG A 81 -6.37 -32.31 -6.71
C ARG A 81 -5.24 -33.31 -6.48
N ILE A 82 -5.46 -34.30 -5.61
CA ILE A 82 -4.50 -35.36 -5.37
C ILE A 82 -4.23 -36.16 -6.64
N SER A 83 -5.28 -36.57 -7.37
CA SER A 83 -5.15 -37.39 -8.60
C SER A 83 -4.52 -36.64 -9.79
N LYS A 84 -4.56 -35.32 -9.78
CA LYS A 84 -3.99 -34.44 -10.82
C LYS A 84 -2.74 -33.70 -10.33
N PHE A 85 -2.20 -34.11 -9.19
CA PHE A 85 -1.00 -33.50 -8.65
C PHE A 85 0.20 -33.71 -9.57
N ASP A 86 0.90 -32.64 -9.85
CA ASP A 86 2.09 -32.59 -10.68
C ASP A 86 3.23 -32.02 -9.81
N SER A 87 4.14 -32.90 -9.40
CA SER A 87 5.26 -32.56 -8.53
C SER A 87 6.13 -31.46 -9.14
N PHE A 88 6.38 -31.51 -10.46
CA PHE A 88 7.20 -30.52 -11.14
C PHE A 88 6.60 -29.11 -11.05
N LYS A 89 5.28 -28.99 -11.23
CA LYS A 89 4.59 -27.71 -11.08
C LYS A 89 4.54 -27.22 -9.64
N ALA A 90 4.48 -28.15 -8.68
CA ALA A 90 4.54 -27.79 -7.28
C ALA A 90 5.93 -27.25 -6.92
N ASP A 91 7.01 -27.86 -7.43
CA ASP A 91 8.38 -27.38 -7.25
C ASP A 91 8.59 -26.01 -7.88
N GLU A 92 8.09 -25.82 -9.11
CA GLU A 92 8.17 -24.52 -9.79
C GLU A 92 7.43 -23.42 -9.00
N LEU A 93 6.25 -23.72 -8.46
CA LEU A 93 5.49 -22.80 -7.61
C LEU A 93 6.26 -22.48 -6.33
N ILE A 94 6.82 -23.48 -5.64
CA ILE A 94 7.57 -23.29 -4.38
C ILE A 94 8.83 -22.46 -4.66
N ALA A 95 9.58 -22.77 -5.72
CA ALA A 95 10.75 -21.99 -6.11
C ALA A 95 10.40 -20.54 -6.48
N GLY A 96 9.27 -20.32 -7.14
CA GLY A 96 8.77 -18.96 -7.42
C GLY A 96 8.45 -18.18 -6.13
N LEU A 97 7.79 -18.84 -5.16
CA LEU A 97 7.50 -18.20 -3.86
C LEU A 97 8.78 -17.93 -3.05
N GLU A 98 9.82 -18.74 -3.18
CA GLU A 98 11.12 -18.50 -2.56
C GLU A 98 11.81 -17.29 -3.16
N ALA A 99 11.80 -17.16 -4.48
CA ALA A 99 12.34 -16.00 -5.18
C ALA A 99 11.59 -14.70 -4.79
N ASP A 100 10.26 -14.74 -4.73
CA ASP A 100 9.45 -13.61 -4.29
C ASP A 100 9.76 -13.22 -2.83
N LEU A 101 9.95 -14.19 -1.94
CA LEU A 101 10.33 -13.96 -0.54
C LEU A 101 11.72 -13.31 -0.43
N GLU A 102 12.68 -13.77 -1.23
CA GLU A 102 14.02 -13.17 -1.29
C GLU A 102 13.98 -11.73 -1.80
N GLU A 103 13.18 -11.46 -2.83
CA GLU A 103 12.99 -10.10 -3.34
C GLU A 103 12.38 -9.18 -2.27
N VAL A 104 11.33 -9.61 -1.57
CA VAL A 104 10.70 -8.84 -0.49
C VAL A 104 11.67 -8.62 0.66
N ALA A 105 12.44 -9.61 1.06
CA ALA A 105 13.46 -9.49 2.10
C ALA A 105 14.54 -8.47 1.71
N ASN A 106 15.00 -8.50 0.45
CA ASN A 106 15.96 -7.53 -0.07
C ASN A 106 15.38 -6.11 -0.11
N ASN A 107 14.11 -5.95 -0.51
CA ASN A 107 13.44 -4.66 -0.50
C ASN A 107 13.25 -4.10 0.92
N LEU A 108 13.01 -4.95 1.91
CA LEU A 108 12.95 -4.56 3.33
C LEU A 108 14.34 -4.14 3.86
N ALA A 109 15.40 -4.85 3.47
CA ALA A 109 16.77 -4.50 3.84
C ALA A 109 17.22 -3.15 3.23
N HIS A 110 16.73 -2.83 2.03
CA HIS A 110 17.05 -1.61 1.27
C HIS A 110 15.82 -0.71 1.09
N LEU A 111 15.09 -0.48 2.18
CA LEU A 111 13.77 0.15 2.15
C LEU A 111 13.77 1.56 1.55
N ILE A 112 14.83 2.35 1.77
CA ILE A 112 14.95 3.71 1.22
C ILE A 112 15.07 3.65 -0.30
N GLU A 113 15.92 2.78 -0.82
CA GLU A 113 16.10 2.60 -2.26
C GLU A 113 14.84 2.07 -2.93
N TYR A 114 14.16 1.11 -2.27
CA TYR A 114 12.85 0.63 -2.70
C TYR A 114 11.83 1.76 -2.78
N THR A 115 11.77 2.61 -1.75
CA THR A 115 10.85 3.75 -1.72
C THR A 115 11.12 4.74 -2.85
N ILE A 116 12.38 5.06 -3.11
CA ILE A 116 12.77 5.95 -4.21
C ILE A 116 12.32 5.36 -5.56
N ARG A 117 12.66 4.11 -5.83
CA ARG A 117 12.25 3.41 -7.07
C ARG A 117 10.73 3.37 -7.24
N TYR A 118 9.99 3.15 -6.15
CA TYR A 118 8.52 3.14 -6.16
C TYR A 118 7.96 4.49 -6.62
N PHE A 119 8.46 5.61 -6.06
CA PHE A 119 8.00 6.95 -6.44
C PHE A 119 8.48 7.37 -7.83
N GLU A 120 9.66 6.97 -8.25
CA GLU A 120 10.14 7.20 -9.62
C GLU A 120 9.26 6.47 -10.65
N ALA A 121 8.85 5.23 -10.36
CA ALA A 121 7.93 4.49 -11.20
C ALA A 121 6.54 5.16 -11.27
N LEU A 122 6.04 5.68 -10.14
CA LEU A 122 4.79 6.44 -10.10
C LEU A 122 4.90 7.75 -10.90
N LEU A 123 6.00 8.47 -10.74
CA LEU A 123 6.25 9.71 -11.48
C LEU A 123 6.29 9.45 -12.99
N LYS A 124 6.99 8.41 -13.42
CA LYS A 124 7.06 8.00 -14.82
C LYS A 124 5.69 7.63 -15.38
N LYS A 125 4.85 6.96 -14.59
CA LYS A 125 3.53 6.46 -15.04
C LYS A 125 2.46 7.55 -15.04
N TYR A 126 2.49 8.45 -14.05
CA TYR A 126 1.39 9.39 -13.78
C TYR A 126 1.80 10.86 -13.75
N GLY A 127 3.09 11.21 -13.88
CA GLY A 127 3.61 12.57 -13.73
C GLY A 127 3.30 13.50 -14.88
N ASN A 128 3.08 12.94 -16.09
CA ASN A 128 2.82 13.76 -17.28
C ASN A 128 1.53 14.60 -17.12
N GLY A 129 1.66 15.91 -17.31
CA GLY A 129 0.56 16.86 -17.13
C GLY A 129 0.19 17.14 -15.66
N ARG A 130 0.98 16.66 -14.71
CA ARG A 130 0.80 16.88 -13.27
C ARG A 130 2.01 17.54 -12.61
N GLU A 131 2.77 18.28 -13.38
CA GLU A 131 3.91 19.05 -12.92
C GLU A 131 3.47 20.07 -11.86
N ARG A 132 4.31 20.31 -10.88
CA ARG A 132 4.05 21.30 -9.85
C ARG A 132 4.06 22.70 -10.46
N ARG A 133 2.94 23.42 -10.36
CA ARG A 133 2.80 24.81 -10.83
C ARG A 133 3.04 25.82 -9.71
N THR A 134 3.22 25.37 -8.47
CA THR A 134 3.41 26.25 -7.31
C THR A 134 4.88 26.68 -7.24
N GLU A 135 5.14 27.97 -7.27
CA GLU A 135 6.43 28.56 -6.97
C GLU A 135 6.56 28.78 -5.47
N ILE A 136 7.73 28.44 -4.92
CA ILE A 136 8.04 28.72 -3.51
C ILE A 136 8.73 30.07 -3.49
N ALA A 137 8.01 31.09 -3.01
CA ALA A 137 8.55 32.44 -2.81
C ALA A 137 8.46 32.82 -1.32
N THR A 138 9.35 33.70 -0.89
CA THR A 138 9.26 34.32 0.44
C THR A 138 8.21 35.44 0.41
N PHE A 139 7.55 35.71 1.54
CA PHE A 139 6.56 36.80 1.64
C PHE A 139 7.14 38.19 1.27
N GLU A 140 8.43 38.38 1.46
CA GLU A 140 9.12 39.62 1.08
C GLU A 140 9.19 39.85 -0.44
N SER A 141 9.09 38.81 -1.26
CA SER A 141 9.07 38.87 -2.73
C SER A 141 7.67 39.04 -3.32
N ILE A 142 6.62 38.89 -2.51
CA ILE A 142 5.23 39.07 -2.95
C ILE A 142 4.85 40.53 -2.75
N ALA A 143 4.85 41.30 -3.84
CA ALA A 143 4.31 42.65 -3.79
C ALA A 143 2.82 42.61 -3.44
N VAL A 144 2.44 43.17 -2.30
CA VAL A 144 1.03 43.18 -1.81
C VAL A 144 0.06 43.68 -2.90
N ARG A 145 0.49 44.63 -3.74
CA ARG A 145 -0.28 45.13 -4.87
C ARG A 145 -0.58 44.10 -5.97
N SER A 146 0.21 43.05 -6.10
CA SER A 146 -0.06 41.98 -7.08
C SER A 146 -1.08 40.96 -6.60
N VAL A 147 -1.37 40.94 -5.30
CA VAL A 147 -2.35 40.03 -4.66
C VAL A 147 -3.66 40.77 -4.37
N ALA A 148 -3.59 42.09 -4.13
CA ALA A 148 -4.76 42.91 -3.86
C ALA A 148 -5.47 43.24 -5.18
N VAL A 149 -6.64 42.66 -5.36
CA VAL A 149 -7.51 42.99 -6.50
C VAL A 149 -8.31 44.22 -6.15
N ALA A 150 -8.12 45.30 -6.93
CA ALA A 150 -8.93 46.54 -6.81
C ALA A 150 -10.35 46.26 -7.35
N ASN A 151 -11.21 45.75 -6.49
CA ASN A 151 -12.58 45.32 -6.83
C ASN A 151 -13.67 46.30 -6.39
N GLN A 152 -13.28 47.39 -5.74
CA GLN A 152 -14.21 48.44 -5.28
C GLN A 152 -13.85 49.79 -5.89
N LYS A 153 -14.89 50.64 -6.10
CA LYS A 153 -14.73 52.00 -6.57
C LYS A 153 -14.90 52.98 -5.43
N LEU A 154 -13.94 53.87 -5.26
CA LEU A 154 -13.94 54.91 -4.23
C LEU A 154 -14.48 56.21 -4.76
N PHE A 155 -15.46 56.77 -4.06
CA PHE A 155 -16.12 58.05 -4.35
C PHE A 155 -15.96 59.02 -3.16
N VAL A 156 -15.96 60.29 -3.43
CA VAL A 156 -15.94 61.35 -2.43
C VAL A 156 -17.13 62.29 -2.60
N ASN A 157 -17.74 62.68 -1.48
CA ASN A 157 -18.69 63.79 -1.40
C ASN A 157 -18.04 64.90 -0.57
N ARG A 158 -17.54 65.91 -1.26
CA ARG A 158 -16.81 67.02 -0.60
C ARG A 158 -17.72 67.94 0.17
N GLU A 159 -19.01 68.05 -0.22
CA GLU A 159 -19.98 68.89 0.47
C GLU A 159 -20.38 68.36 1.83
N GLU A 160 -20.56 67.05 1.90
CA GLU A 160 -20.93 66.38 3.13
C GLU A 160 -19.72 65.83 3.91
N GLY A 161 -18.51 65.91 3.35
CA GLY A 161 -17.29 65.42 3.98
C GLY A 161 -17.22 63.90 4.11
N PHE A 162 -17.80 63.16 3.16
CA PHE A 162 -17.91 61.71 3.20
C PHE A 162 -17.09 61.05 2.08
N ILE A 163 -16.48 59.89 2.39
CA ILE A 163 -15.73 59.08 1.43
C ILE A 163 -16.14 57.62 1.57
N GLY A 164 -16.38 56.89 0.46
CA GLY A 164 -16.81 55.49 0.52
C GLY A 164 -17.08 54.87 -0.84
N SER A 165 -17.41 53.59 -0.85
CA SER A 165 -17.58 52.77 -2.06
C SER A 165 -19.00 52.75 -2.63
N SER A 166 -20.01 53.32 -1.98
CA SER A 166 -21.42 53.20 -2.37
C SER A 166 -22.15 54.51 -2.51
N LEU A 167 -21.45 55.61 -2.78
CA LEU A 167 -22.04 56.93 -2.93
C LEU A 167 -22.62 57.12 -4.34
N LYS A 168 -23.87 57.64 -4.44
CA LYS A 168 -24.53 57.98 -5.70
C LYS A 168 -24.35 59.47 -6.00
N LYS A 169 -23.93 59.79 -7.21
CA LYS A 169 -23.73 61.18 -7.72
C LYS A 169 -22.48 61.87 -7.16
N ASP A 170 -21.52 61.13 -6.66
CA ASP A 170 -20.32 61.71 -6.08
C ASP A 170 -19.12 61.57 -7.03
N GLU A 171 -18.07 62.32 -6.73
CA GLU A 171 -16.87 62.32 -7.56
C GLU A 171 -16.08 61.02 -7.36
N TYR A 172 -15.81 60.33 -8.47
CA TYR A 172 -14.98 59.14 -8.48
C TYR A 172 -13.50 59.49 -8.29
N ILE A 173 -12.84 58.85 -7.35
CA ILE A 173 -11.41 59.05 -7.07
C ILE A 173 -10.55 57.94 -7.70
N GLY A 174 -10.95 56.69 -7.57
CA GLY A 174 -10.15 55.56 -8.08
C GLY A 174 -10.69 54.20 -7.65
N ASP A 175 -10.05 53.17 -8.16
CA ASP A 175 -10.34 51.79 -7.72
C ASP A 175 -9.49 51.44 -6.48
N CYS A 176 -10.08 50.72 -5.55
CA CYS A 176 -9.44 50.30 -4.30
C CYS A 176 -9.77 48.83 -3.95
N SER A 177 -9.01 48.28 -3.06
CA SER A 177 -9.21 46.96 -2.47
C SER A 177 -9.67 47.07 -1.03
N ASP A 178 -10.27 46.01 -0.49
CA ASP A 178 -10.71 45.91 0.91
C ASP A 178 -9.55 46.07 1.92
N ILE A 179 -8.31 45.94 1.45
CA ILE A 179 -7.10 46.06 2.29
C ILE A 179 -6.40 47.41 2.14
N ASP A 180 -6.92 48.32 1.31
CA ASP A 180 -6.36 49.65 1.14
C ASP A 180 -6.77 50.55 2.31
N ASN A 181 -5.84 51.39 2.79
CA ASN A 181 -6.10 52.37 3.82
C ASN A 181 -6.34 53.73 3.16
N ILE A 182 -7.41 54.42 3.58
CA ILE A 182 -7.69 55.80 3.19
C ILE A 182 -7.00 56.72 4.21
N ILE A 183 -6.08 57.53 3.74
CA ILE A 183 -5.43 58.57 4.54
C ILE A 183 -6.05 59.90 4.17
N VAL A 184 -6.71 60.53 5.11
CA VAL A 184 -7.37 61.85 4.97
C VAL A 184 -6.51 62.95 5.55
#